data_7d3a5a004646ad8061c21ea2e51e5ec0
#
_entry.id   7d3a5a004646ad8061c21ea2e51e5ec0
#
_cell.length_a   1.000
_cell.length_b   1.000
_cell.length_c   1.000
_cell.angle_alpha   90.00
_cell.angle_beta   90.00
_cell.angle_gamma   90.00
#
_symmetry.space_group_name_H-M   'P 1'
#
loop_
_entity.id
_entity.type
_entity.pdbx_description
1 polymer ?
#
loop_
_entity_poly.entity_id
_entity_poly.type
_entity_poly.pdbx_seq_one_letter_code
_entity_poly.pdbx_strand_id
1 'polypeptide(L)'
;MIEVVAALIWDGERFLICQRPENKARGLLWEYVGGKVEPDETKQEALIRECREELGITISVGDVFMDVVHEYPDITVHLTLFHAEITEGTIQLLEHNAVAWITPDEIPDYDFCPADKDINERIIEYSQ
;
A
#
# COMPACT_ATOMS: atom_id res chain seq x y z
N MET A 1 7.15 -0.34 18.07
CA MET A 1 6.38 0.10 16.89
C MET A 1 7.09 -0.38 15.65
N ILE A 2 6.34 -0.91 14.70
CA ILE A 2 6.90 -1.45 13.46
C ILE A 2 6.82 -0.39 12.36
N GLU A 3 7.94 -0.16 11.67
CA GLU A 3 7.99 0.74 10.52
C GLU A 3 7.58 -0.01 9.27
N VAL A 4 6.54 0.48 8.62
CA VAL A 4 5.98 -0.10 7.40
C VAL A 4 5.88 0.98 6.34
N VAL A 5 6.16 0.61 5.10
CA VAL A 5 6.01 1.49 3.94
C VAL A 5 4.97 0.94 2.99
N ALA A 6 4.31 1.82 2.27
CA ALA A 6 3.34 1.42 1.26
C ALA A 6 3.36 2.40 0.10
N ALA A 7 2.87 1.96 -1.05
CA ALA A 7 2.87 2.74 -2.28
C ALA A 7 1.46 3.07 -2.73
N LEU A 8 1.22 4.35 -2.99
CA LEU A 8 0.05 4.81 -3.71
C LEU A 8 0.46 4.91 -5.17
N ILE A 9 0.24 3.82 -5.91
CA ILE A 9 0.69 3.70 -7.31
C ILE A 9 -0.41 4.20 -8.22
N TRP A 10 -0.13 5.28 -8.94
CA TRP A 10 -1.09 5.91 -9.84
C TRP A 10 -0.92 5.46 -11.29
N ASP A 11 -2.04 5.32 -11.98
CA ASP A 11 -2.13 5.18 -13.42
C ASP A 11 -3.28 6.09 -13.88
N GLY A 12 -2.94 7.32 -14.23
CA GLY A 12 -3.94 8.34 -14.53
C GLY A 12 -4.77 8.68 -13.28
N GLU A 13 -6.07 8.49 -13.35
CA GLU A 13 -7.00 8.81 -12.26
C GLU A 13 -7.21 7.66 -11.29
N ARG A 14 -6.61 6.50 -11.58
CA ARG A 14 -6.77 5.30 -10.76
C ARG A 14 -5.52 4.98 -10.00
N PHE A 15 -5.68 4.29 -8.89
CA PHE A 15 -4.55 3.80 -8.10
C PHE A 15 -4.76 2.34 -7.74
N LEU A 16 -3.65 1.67 -7.43
CA LEU A 16 -3.62 0.24 -7.19
C LEU A 16 -3.91 -0.09 -5.73
N ILE A 17 -4.85 -1.03 -5.52
CA ILE A 17 -5.07 -1.63 -4.20
C ILE A 17 -4.88 -3.14 -4.30
N CYS A 18 -4.52 -3.76 -3.18
CA CYS A 18 -4.19 -5.18 -3.12
C CYS A 18 -4.99 -5.85 -2.00
N GLN A 19 -5.47 -7.06 -2.27
CA GLN A 19 -6.23 -7.82 -1.27
C GLN A 19 -5.31 -8.81 -0.57
N ARG A 20 -5.26 -8.76 0.75
CA ARG A 20 -4.44 -9.66 1.56
C ARG A 20 -4.90 -11.10 1.41
N PRO A 21 -3.95 -12.07 1.40
CA PRO A 21 -4.34 -13.48 1.32
C PRO A 21 -5.14 -13.90 2.56
N GLU A 22 -6.00 -14.89 2.38
CA GLU A 22 -6.92 -15.35 3.42
C GLU A 22 -6.22 -15.85 4.68
N ASN A 23 -5.04 -16.46 4.52
CA ASN A 23 -4.30 -17.10 5.62
C ASN A 23 -3.45 -16.15 6.46
N LYS A 24 -3.45 -14.86 6.17
CA LYS A 24 -2.70 -13.87 6.96
C LYS A 24 -3.62 -13.09 7.89
N ALA A 25 -3.01 -12.46 8.91
CA ALA A 25 -3.74 -11.53 9.77
C ALA A 25 -4.43 -10.48 8.87
N ARG A 26 -5.66 -10.11 9.22
CA ARG A 26 -6.47 -9.18 8.44
C ARG A 26 -6.69 -9.69 7.01
N GLY A 27 -6.83 -11.01 6.87
CA GLY A 27 -7.01 -11.68 5.57
C GLY A 27 -8.22 -11.18 4.81
N LEU A 28 -8.09 -11.13 3.49
CA LEU A 28 -9.09 -10.66 2.52
C LEU A 28 -9.47 -9.18 2.64
N LEU A 29 -8.85 -8.43 3.55
CA LEU A 29 -8.99 -6.97 3.56
C LEU A 29 -8.07 -6.37 2.50
N TRP A 30 -8.44 -5.20 2.01
CA TRP A 30 -7.67 -4.48 1.00
C TRP A 30 -6.67 -3.54 1.66
N GLU A 31 -5.58 -3.29 0.96
CA GLU A 31 -4.48 -2.47 1.45
C GLU A 31 -3.68 -1.91 0.27
N TYR A 32 -2.67 -1.11 0.59
CA TYR A 32 -1.68 -0.65 -0.39
C TYR A 32 -0.47 -1.56 -0.32
N VAL A 33 0.15 -1.84 -1.48
CA VAL A 33 1.32 -2.72 -1.53
C VAL A 33 2.48 -2.14 -0.72
N GLY A 34 3.18 -2.98 0.01
CA GLY A 34 4.32 -2.56 0.82
C GLY A 34 4.65 -3.60 1.87
N GLY A 35 5.38 -3.19 2.88
CA GLY A 35 5.78 -4.09 3.95
C GLY A 35 6.73 -3.42 4.92
N LYS A 36 7.37 -4.25 5.75
CA LYS A 36 8.27 -3.78 6.80
C LYS A 36 9.58 -3.25 6.23
N VAL A 37 10.07 -2.17 6.85
CA VAL A 37 11.42 -1.67 6.58
C VAL A 37 12.40 -2.56 7.35
N GLU A 38 13.38 -3.11 6.65
CA GLU A 38 14.41 -3.95 7.26
C GLU A 38 15.57 -3.11 7.78
N PRO A 39 16.38 -3.65 8.72
CA PRO A 39 17.59 -2.95 9.16
C PRO A 39 18.47 -2.60 7.97
N ASP A 40 19.08 -1.43 8.04
CA ASP A 40 20.04 -0.95 7.04
C ASP A 40 19.44 -0.59 5.67
N GLU A 41 18.10 -0.56 5.53
CA GLU A 41 17.50 -0.04 4.30
C GLU A 41 16.71 1.25 4.59
N THR A 42 16.66 2.11 3.59
CA THR A 42 15.81 3.30 3.66
C THR A 42 14.35 2.89 3.41
N LYS A 43 13.42 3.77 3.73
CA LYS A 43 12.00 3.54 3.44
C LYS A 43 11.78 3.34 1.94
N GLN A 44 12.45 4.14 1.11
CA GLN A 44 12.34 4.04 -0.35
C GLN A 44 12.87 2.70 -0.86
N GLU A 45 14.03 2.27 -0.34
CA GLU A 45 14.60 0.96 -0.70
C GLU A 45 13.68 -0.18 -0.31
N ALA A 46 13.10 -0.10 0.89
CA ALA A 46 12.15 -1.10 1.37
C ALA A 46 10.94 -1.21 0.44
N LEU A 47 10.39 -0.06 0.04
CA LEU A 47 9.22 -0.03 -0.83
C LEU A 47 9.52 -0.61 -2.21
N ILE A 48 10.67 -0.27 -2.80
CA ILE A 48 11.09 -0.83 -4.09
C ILE A 48 11.23 -2.35 -4.00
N ARG A 49 11.86 -2.83 -2.92
CA ARG A 49 12.04 -4.27 -2.68
C ARG A 49 10.69 -4.98 -2.53
N GLU A 50 9.80 -4.45 -1.70
CA GLU A 50 8.49 -5.05 -1.44
C GLU A 50 7.64 -5.12 -2.72
N CYS A 51 7.63 -4.08 -3.53
CA CYS A 51 6.88 -4.10 -4.78
C CYS A 51 7.42 -5.15 -5.75
N ARG A 52 8.73 -5.34 -5.77
CA ARG A 52 9.34 -6.38 -6.60
C ARG A 52 8.99 -7.77 -6.09
N GLU A 53 9.08 -7.99 -4.78
CA GLU A 53 8.78 -9.29 -4.18
C GLU A 53 7.31 -9.68 -4.28
N GLU A 54 6.41 -8.72 -4.09
CA GLU A 54 4.98 -9.00 -4.00
C GLU A 54 4.24 -8.92 -5.33
N LEU A 55 4.67 -8.05 -6.23
CA LEU A 55 3.98 -7.81 -7.50
C LEU A 55 4.85 -7.98 -8.74
N GLY A 56 6.15 -8.22 -8.58
CA GLY A 56 7.07 -8.40 -9.70
C GLY A 56 7.27 -7.14 -10.53
N ILE A 57 7.10 -5.97 -9.94
CA ILE A 57 7.23 -4.68 -10.64
C ILE A 57 8.36 -3.85 -10.07
N THR A 58 8.90 -2.95 -10.89
CA THR A 58 9.82 -1.92 -10.46
C THR A 58 9.09 -0.59 -10.45
N ILE A 59 9.26 0.17 -9.37
CA ILE A 59 8.59 1.46 -9.22
C ILE A 59 9.62 2.58 -9.06
N SER A 60 9.20 3.80 -9.39
CA SER A 60 9.88 5.01 -8.95
C SER A 60 9.10 5.55 -7.75
N VAL A 61 9.80 5.90 -6.68
CA VAL A 61 9.20 6.40 -5.44
C VAL A 61 9.22 7.91 -5.46
N GLY A 62 8.06 8.51 -5.29
CA GLY A 62 7.91 9.96 -5.22
C GLY A 62 7.85 10.47 -3.78
N ASP A 63 7.12 11.56 -3.59
CA ASP A 63 7.00 12.20 -2.28
C ASP A 63 6.12 11.39 -1.34
N VAL A 64 6.31 11.62 -0.04
CA VAL A 64 5.42 11.07 0.98
C VAL A 64 4.04 11.72 0.80
N PHE A 65 3.02 10.88 0.69
CA PHE A 65 1.64 11.35 0.66
C PHE A 65 1.13 11.60 2.09
N MET A 66 1.39 10.63 2.98
CA MET A 66 0.91 10.70 4.36
C MET A 66 1.62 9.63 5.20
N ASP A 67 1.72 9.84 6.50
CA ASP A 67 2.06 8.77 7.41
C ASP A 67 1.07 8.72 8.57
N VAL A 68 0.91 7.53 9.15
CA VAL A 68 -0.07 7.29 10.19
C VAL A 68 0.45 6.25 11.17
N VAL A 69 0.11 6.43 12.45
CA VAL A 69 0.37 5.42 13.48
C VAL A 69 -0.96 4.77 13.85
N HIS A 70 -1.02 3.46 13.75
CA HIS A 70 -2.23 2.71 14.09
C HIS A 70 -1.92 1.59 15.06
N GLU A 71 -2.71 1.50 16.13
CA GLU A 71 -2.58 0.44 17.13
C GLU A 71 -3.62 -0.64 16.85
N TYR A 72 -3.14 -1.81 16.40
CA TYR A 72 -3.93 -3.03 16.35
C TYR A 72 -3.80 -3.75 17.70
N PRO A 73 -4.72 -4.65 18.05
CA PRO A 73 -4.58 -5.44 19.29
C PRO A 73 -3.27 -6.24 19.37
N ASP A 74 -2.77 -6.67 18.22
CA ASP A 74 -1.57 -7.52 18.13
C ASP A 74 -0.28 -6.74 17.84
N ILE A 75 -0.38 -5.50 17.34
CA ILE A 75 0.80 -4.77 16.87
C ILE A 75 0.49 -3.28 16.67
N THR A 76 1.51 -2.44 16.91
CA THR A 76 1.43 -1.01 16.56
C THR A 76 2.28 -0.75 15.32
N VAL A 77 1.70 -0.10 14.33
CA VAL A 77 2.31 0.14 13.01
C VAL A 77 2.46 1.64 12.76
N HIS A 78 3.65 2.05 12.32
CA HIS A 78 3.87 3.37 11.74
C HIS A 78 3.97 3.17 10.22
N LEU A 79 2.94 3.59 9.51
CA LEU A 79 2.82 3.40 8.06
C LEU A 79 3.12 4.71 7.34
N THR A 80 4.12 4.68 6.44
CA THR A 80 4.44 5.81 5.57
C THR A 80 4.03 5.45 4.14
N LEU A 81 3.11 6.22 3.57
CA LEU A 81 2.60 6.02 2.22
C LEU A 81 3.25 7.01 1.27
N PHE A 82 3.87 6.49 0.22
CA PHE A 82 4.52 7.29 -0.82
C PHE A 82 3.72 7.27 -2.11
N HIS A 83 3.73 8.37 -2.83
CA HIS A 83 3.33 8.35 -4.25
C HIS A 83 4.34 7.51 -5.01
N ALA A 84 3.89 6.76 -5.99
CA ALA A 84 4.78 5.96 -6.83
C ALA A 84 4.19 5.72 -8.21
N GLU A 85 5.05 5.32 -9.14
CA GLU A 85 4.67 4.93 -10.49
C GLU A 85 5.42 3.67 -10.89
N ILE A 86 4.78 2.81 -11.68
CA ILE A 86 5.43 1.62 -12.23
C ILE A 86 6.32 2.05 -13.38
N THR A 87 7.60 1.67 -13.33
CA THR A 87 8.56 1.96 -14.40
C THR A 87 8.87 0.73 -15.25
N GLU A 88 8.76 -0.47 -14.67
CA GLU A 88 9.03 -1.74 -15.38
C GLU A 88 8.19 -2.86 -14.82
N GLY A 89 7.89 -3.83 -15.64
CA GLY A 89 7.24 -5.08 -15.25
C GLY A 89 5.73 -5.05 -15.39
N THR A 90 5.15 -6.24 -15.28
CA THR A 90 3.71 -6.46 -15.31
C THR A 90 3.30 -7.04 -13.96
N ILE A 91 2.22 -6.53 -13.37
CA ILE A 91 1.75 -6.98 -12.07
C ILE A 91 1.50 -8.49 -12.04
N GLN A 92 2.07 -9.16 -11.06
CA GLN A 92 1.89 -10.58 -10.81
C GLN A 92 1.41 -10.76 -9.37
N LEU A 93 0.52 -11.73 -9.15
CA LEU A 93 0.02 -12.02 -7.80
C LEU A 93 0.97 -13.03 -7.12
N LEU A 94 2.08 -12.52 -6.60
CA LEU A 94 3.09 -13.36 -5.93
C LEU A 94 2.78 -13.58 -4.45
N GLU A 95 2.05 -12.67 -3.83
CA GLU A 95 1.70 -12.71 -2.41
C GLU A 95 0.22 -12.43 -2.16
N HIS A 96 -0.37 -11.51 -2.92
CA HIS A 96 -1.75 -11.06 -2.71
C HIS A 96 -2.76 -11.98 -3.38
N ASN A 97 -3.99 -11.99 -2.85
CA ASN A 97 -5.10 -12.73 -3.42
C ASN A 97 -5.63 -12.08 -4.70
N ALA A 98 -5.63 -10.76 -4.74
CA ALA A 98 -6.14 -9.99 -5.89
C ALA A 98 -5.57 -8.57 -5.87
N VAL A 99 -5.68 -7.90 -7.01
CA VAL A 99 -5.40 -6.46 -7.13
C VAL A 99 -6.54 -5.79 -7.88
N ALA A 100 -6.70 -4.48 -7.69
CA ALA A 100 -7.67 -3.69 -8.42
C ALA A 100 -7.13 -2.28 -8.64
N TRP A 101 -7.51 -1.68 -9.75
CA TRP A 101 -7.26 -0.27 -10.04
C TRP A 101 -8.57 0.47 -9.79
N ILE A 102 -8.57 1.42 -8.87
CA ILE A 102 -9.79 2.12 -8.48
C ILE A 102 -9.60 3.63 -8.50
N THR A 103 -10.72 4.34 -8.59
CA THR A 103 -10.76 5.79 -8.39
C THR A 103 -11.04 6.08 -6.91
N PRO A 104 -10.74 7.30 -6.42
CA PRO A 104 -10.99 7.63 -5.01
C PRO A 104 -12.44 7.42 -4.57
N ASP A 105 -13.41 7.69 -5.41
CA ASP A 105 -14.83 7.52 -5.07
C ASP A 105 -15.27 6.06 -4.99
N GLU A 106 -14.46 5.13 -5.47
CA GLU A 106 -14.72 3.70 -5.34
C GLU A 106 -14.21 3.10 -4.01
N ILE A 107 -13.44 3.86 -3.22
CA ILE A 107 -12.91 3.38 -1.94
C ILE A 107 -14.00 2.75 -1.05
N PRO A 108 -15.19 3.35 -0.89
CA PRO A 108 -16.22 2.76 -0.02
C PRO A 108 -16.73 1.38 -0.45
N ASP A 109 -16.44 0.97 -1.69
CA ASP A 109 -16.86 -0.34 -2.21
C ASP A 109 -15.96 -1.49 -1.74
N TYR A 110 -14.88 -1.19 -1.03
CA TYR A 110 -13.88 -2.17 -0.60
C TYR A 110 -13.68 -2.14 0.91
N ASP A 111 -13.45 -3.31 1.51
CA ASP A 111 -13.16 -3.44 2.95
C ASP A 111 -11.66 -3.32 3.17
N PHE A 112 -11.21 -2.16 3.59
CA PHE A 112 -9.79 -1.90 3.82
C PHE A 112 -9.35 -2.27 5.23
N CYS A 113 -8.03 -2.49 5.38
CA CYS A 113 -7.42 -2.63 6.69
C CYS A 113 -7.67 -1.37 7.53
N PRO A 114 -7.92 -1.50 8.84
CA PRO A 114 -8.19 -0.34 9.70
C PRO A 114 -7.12 0.74 9.67
N ALA A 115 -5.85 0.37 9.51
CA ALA A 115 -4.75 1.34 9.44
C ALA A 115 -4.85 2.29 8.24
N ASP A 116 -5.62 1.92 7.20
CA ASP A 116 -5.75 2.70 5.97
C ASP A 116 -6.90 3.70 6.01
N LYS A 117 -7.68 3.72 7.09
CA LYS A 117 -8.86 4.58 7.18
C LYS A 117 -8.54 6.06 6.95
N ASP A 118 -7.58 6.58 7.70
CA ASP A 118 -7.22 8.00 7.60
C ASP A 118 -6.57 8.31 6.25
N ILE A 119 -5.82 7.37 5.72
CA ILE A 119 -5.21 7.47 4.39
C ILE A 119 -6.30 7.59 3.33
N ASN A 120 -7.31 6.73 3.39
CA ASN A 120 -8.40 6.72 2.44
C ASN A 120 -9.21 8.02 2.48
N GLU A 121 -9.46 8.55 3.67
CA GLU A 121 -10.12 9.84 3.83
C GLU A 121 -9.31 10.96 3.18
N ARG A 122 -7.99 10.94 3.35
CA ARG A 122 -7.10 11.94 2.74
C ARG A 122 -7.06 11.80 1.21
N ILE A 123 -7.10 10.60 0.69
CA ILE A 123 -7.13 10.37 -0.77
C ILE A 123 -8.41 10.98 -1.36
N ILE A 124 -9.54 10.77 -0.71
CA ILE A 124 -10.81 11.32 -1.15
C ILE A 124 -10.76 12.86 -1.15
N GLU A 125 -10.24 13.47 -0.08
CA GLU A 125 -10.07 14.92 0.00
C GLU A 125 -9.13 15.45 -1.07
N TYR A 126 -8.02 14.76 -1.30
CA TYR A 126 -7.00 15.15 -2.27
C TYR A 126 -7.56 15.22 -3.70
N SER A 127 -8.54 14.38 -4.02
CA SER A 127 -9.12 14.27 -5.36
C SER A 127 -10.29 15.22 -5.62
N GLN A 128 -10.71 15.97 -4.63
CA GLN A 128 -11.84 16.91 -4.76
C GLN A 128 -11.42 18.31 -5.19
#